data_761e4a41bee22d85ec27279e6291b3a9
#
_entry.id   761e4a41bee22d85ec27279e6291b3a9
#
_cell.length_a   1.000
_cell.length_b   1.000
_cell.length_c   1.000
_cell.angle_alpha   90.00
_cell.angle_beta   90.00
_cell.angle_gamma   90.00
#
_symmetry.space_group_name_H-M   'P 1'
#
loop_
_entity.id
_entity.type
_entity.pdbx_description
1 polymer ?
#
loop_
_entity_poly.entity_id
_entity_poly.type
_entity_poly.pdbx_seq_one_letter_code
_entity_poly.pdbx_strand_id
1 'polypeptide(L)'
;MRYLLDTNLLCKETHPRVRNWIVQHQLQIGISSMTVAEIAQGIELLPRGKRRAHLEDFLEDLMEDYPILPFDRPAALAWGKYVVNAGRPLPVRDSIIAATALANNLEVVTENTSDFAGIETINPIKD
;
A
#
# COMPACT_ATOMS: atom_id res chain seq x y z
N MET A 1 -3.79 4.15 -14.21
CA MET A 1 -3.29 3.62 -12.94
C MET A 1 -3.14 2.12 -13.05
N ARG A 2 -2.04 1.58 -12.60
CA ARG A 2 -1.73 0.15 -12.77
C ARG A 2 -1.26 -0.52 -11.49
N TYR A 3 -0.70 0.25 -10.56
CA TYR A 3 -0.01 -0.31 -9.39
C TYR A 3 -0.55 0.26 -8.09
N LEU A 4 -0.69 -0.59 -7.09
CA LEU A 4 -1.00 -0.20 -5.72
C LEU A 4 0.23 -0.52 -4.86
N LEU A 5 0.79 0.50 -4.23
CA LEU A 5 2.04 0.37 -3.49
C LEU A 5 1.78 -0.06 -2.05
N ASP A 6 2.44 -1.15 -1.62
CA ASP A 6 2.36 -1.60 -0.23
C ASP A 6 3.04 -0.59 0.71
N THR A 7 2.45 -0.39 1.89
CA THR A 7 2.94 0.54 2.90
C THR A 7 4.43 0.33 3.23
N ASN A 8 4.87 -0.92 3.31
CA ASN A 8 6.26 -1.25 3.66
C ASN A 8 7.27 -0.68 2.67
N LEU A 9 6.93 -0.60 1.38
CA LEU A 9 7.84 -0.03 0.39
C LEU A 9 7.98 1.47 0.52
N LEU A 10 6.95 2.16 1.00
CA LEU A 10 7.03 3.59 1.27
C LEU A 10 8.05 3.89 2.38
N CYS A 11 8.16 2.99 3.36
CA CYS A 11 9.16 3.09 4.42
C CYS A 11 10.58 2.78 3.91
N LYS A 12 10.71 2.20 2.72
CA LYS A 12 11.98 1.82 2.08
C LYS A 12 12.29 2.65 0.84
N GLU A 13 11.74 3.84 0.73
CA GLU A 13 11.96 4.71 -0.42
C GLU A 13 13.42 5.12 -0.61
N THR A 14 14.28 4.96 0.42
CA THR A 14 15.71 5.20 0.33
C THR A 14 16.47 4.05 -0.34
N HIS A 15 15.86 2.86 -0.46
CA HIS A 15 16.46 1.75 -1.16
C HIS A 15 16.55 2.07 -2.66
N PRO A 16 17.75 1.99 -3.30
CA PRO A 16 17.91 2.46 -4.68
C PRO A 16 16.97 1.82 -5.69
N ARG A 17 16.71 0.52 -5.60
CA ARG A 17 15.82 -0.17 -6.53
C ARG A 17 14.36 0.25 -6.33
N VAL A 18 13.93 0.45 -5.08
CA VAL A 18 12.58 0.92 -4.77
C VAL A 18 12.39 2.33 -5.29
N ARG A 19 13.33 3.22 -5.01
CA ARG A 19 13.29 4.60 -5.48
C ARG A 19 13.24 4.68 -7.01
N ASN A 20 14.11 3.94 -7.69
CA ASN A 20 14.15 3.95 -9.14
C ASN A 20 12.84 3.43 -9.73
N TRP A 21 12.27 2.36 -9.15
CA TRP A 21 11.01 1.82 -9.61
C TRP A 21 9.87 2.82 -9.45
N ILE A 22 9.78 3.49 -8.29
CA ILE A 22 8.75 4.51 -8.02
C ILE A 22 8.87 5.67 -9.01
N VAL A 23 10.09 6.18 -9.23
CA VAL A 23 10.32 7.29 -10.16
C VAL A 23 9.88 6.92 -11.58
N GLN A 24 10.20 5.71 -12.04
CA GLN A 24 9.85 5.25 -13.38
C GLN A 24 8.34 5.04 -13.58
N HIS A 25 7.59 4.74 -12.50
CA HIS A 25 6.19 4.38 -12.59
C HIS A 25 5.26 5.37 -11.87
N GLN A 26 5.77 6.52 -11.50
CA GLN A 26 5.09 7.48 -10.61
C GLN A 26 3.66 7.82 -11.04
N LEU A 27 3.42 7.98 -12.34
CA LEU A 27 2.10 8.34 -12.86
C LEU A 27 1.11 7.17 -12.88
N GLN A 28 1.57 5.96 -12.57
CA GLN A 28 0.74 4.75 -12.60
C GLN A 28 0.47 4.18 -11.21
N ILE A 29 0.90 4.88 -10.16
CA ILE A 29 0.81 4.42 -8.77
C ILE A 29 -0.40 5.01 -8.08
N GLY A 30 -1.16 4.15 -7.38
CA GLY A 30 -2.18 4.55 -6.41
C GLY A 30 -1.79 4.08 -5.02
N ILE A 31 -2.40 4.69 -4.01
CA ILE A 31 -2.17 4.37 -2.59
C ILE A 31 -3.51 3.99 -1.97
N SER A 32 -3.52 2.92 -1.19
CA SER A 32 -4.72 2.47 -0.47
C SER A 32 -5.02 3.41 0.71
N SER A 33 -6.31 3.65 0.97
CA SER A 33 -6.72 4.35 2.20
C SER A 33 -6.25 3.62 3.45
N MET A 34 -6.07 2.29 3.39
CA MET A 34 -5.49 1.52 4.50
C MET A 34 -4.05 1.93 4.77
N THR A 35 -3.27 2.20 3.72
CA THR A 35 -1.91 2.72 3.86
C THR A 35 -1.91 4.08 4.56
N VAL A 36 -2.82 4.96 4.17
CA VAL A 36 -3.00 6.25 4.86
C VAL A 36 -3.30 6.03 6.35
N ALA A 37 -4.22 5.10 6.65
CA ALA A 37 -4.59 4.77 8.03
C ALA A 37 -3.40 4.24 8.84
N GLU A 38 -2.57 3.38 8.26
CA GLU A 38 -1.38 2.84 8.93
C GLU A 38 -0.36 3.94 9.25
N ILE A 39 -0.11 4.84 8.31
CA ILE A 39 0.81 5.96 8.52
C ILE A 39 0.25 6.92 9.58
N ALA A 40 -1.05 7.22 9.48
CA ALA A 40 -1.73 8.09 10.46
C ALA A 40 -1.64 7.51 11.88
N GLN A 41 -1.83 6.20 12.03
CA GLN A 41 -1.66 5.53 13.31
C GLN A 41 -0.23 5.66 13.82
N GLY A 42 0.76 5.48 12.95
CA GLY A 42 2.17 5.65 13.31
C GLY A 42 2.48 7.06 13.80
N ILE A 43 1.87 8.07 13.20
CA ILE A 43 2.01 9.47 13.63
C ILE A 43 1.47 9.66 15.05
N GLU A 44 0.26 9.13 15.32
CA GLU A 44 -0.37 9.28 16.64
C GLU A 44 0.41 8.58 17.76
N LEU A 45 1.20 7.57 17.43
CA LEU A 45 2.05 6.87 18.39
C LEU A 45 3.34 7.64 18.72
N LEU A 46 3.71 8.64 17.94
CA LEU A 46 4.92 9.42 18.17
C LEU A 46 4.64 10.60 19.09
N PRO A 47 5.59 10.94 20.00
CA PRO A 47 5.49 12.17 20.77
C PRO A 47 5.69 13.38 19.85
N ARG A 48 5.24 14.55 20.31
CA ARG A 48 5.50 15.80 19.59
C ARG A 48 7.01 16.00 19.42
N GLY A 49 7.41 16.43 18.24
CA GLY A 49 8.81 16.65 17.91
C GLY A 49 9.08 16.53 16.42
N LYS A 50 10.35 16.54 16.07
CA LYS A 50 10.79 16.56 14.67
C LYS A 50 10.38 15.32 13.90
N ARG A 51 10.47 14.14 14.54
CA ARG A 51 10.14 12.88 13.89
C ARG A 51 8.67 12.81 13.52
N ARG A 52 7.79 13.25 14.43
CA ARG A 52 6.35 13.32 14.17
C ARG A 52 6.06 14.31 13.04
N ALA A 53 6.66 15.51 13.10
CA ALA A 53 6.48 16.54 12.07
C ALA A 53 6.93 16.04 10.69
N HIS A 54 8.04 15.33 10.61
CA HIS A 54 8.51 14.73 9.35
C HIS A 54 7.50 13.73 8.78
N LEU A 55 6.94 12.88 9.64
CA LEU A 55 5.99 11.88 9.19
C LEU A 55 4.66 12.50 8.79
N GLU A 56 4.23 13.57 9.49
CA GLU A 56 3.05 14.35 9.10
C GLU A 56 3.22 14.97 7.71
N ASP A 57 4.37 15.58 7.45
CA ASP A 57 4.69 16.16 6.14
C ASP A 57 4.74 15.08 5.05
N PHE A 58 5.34 13.94 5.36
CA PHE A 58 5.39 12.81 4.43
C PHE A 58 3.99 12.33 4.05
N LEU A 59 3.09 12.18 5.01
CA LEU A 59 1.71 11.76 4.74
C LEU A 59 0.97 12.79 3.90
N GLU A 60 1.15 14.08 4.20
CA GLU A 60 0.52 15.16 3.45
C GLU A 60 0.96 15.14 1.99
N ASP A 61 2.27 15.03 1.75
CA ASP A 61 2.84 14.93 0.40
C ASP A 61 2.32 13.69 -0.34
N LEU A 62 2.23 12.57 0.35
CA LEU A 62 1.73 11.33 -0.22
C LEU A 62 0.30 11.49 -0.74
N MET A 63 -0.56 12.13 0.07
CA MET A 63 -1.97 12.36 -0.30
C MET A 63 -2.13 13.39 -1.42
N GLU A 64 -1.19 14.30 -1.56
CA GLU A 64 -1.18 15.28 -2.65
C GLU A 64 -0.65 14.68 -3.95
N ASP A 65 0.40 13.86 -3.86
CA ASP A 65 1.13 13.37 -5.02
C ASP A 65 0.48 12.14 -5.67
N TYR A 66 -0.31 11.36 -4.94
CA TYR A 66 -0.90 10.11 -5.43
C TYR A 66 -2.40 10.04 -5.20
N PRO A 67 -3.14 9.39 -6.14
CA PRO A 67 -4.54 9.06 -5.88
C PRO A 67 -4.66 8.12 -4.69
N ILE A 68 -5.59 8.43 -3.80
CA ILE A 68 -5.89 7.58 -2.65
C ILE A 68 -7.15 6.77 -2.96
N LEU A 69 -7.00 5.45 -3.01
CA LEU A 69 -8.10 4.55 -3.34
C LEU A 69 -8.83 4.12 -2.07
N PRO A 70 -10.13 4.37 -1.98
CA PRO A 70 -10.90 4.03 -0.78
C PRO A 70 -11.17 2.53 -0.69
N PHE A 71 -11.36 2.05 0.55
CA PHE A 71 -11.93 0.74 0.80
C PHE A 71 -13.46 0.89 0.73
N ASP A 72 -13.98 0.97 -0.48
CA ASP A 72 -15.37 1.23 -0.80
C ASP A 72 -16.19 -0.08 -0.93
N ARG A 73 -17.41 0.04 -1.46
CA ARG A 73 -18.29 -1.12 -1.62
C ARG A 73 -17.67 -2.21 -2.48
N PRO A 74 -17.14 -1.93 -3.69
CA PRO A 74 -16.51 -2.98 -4.50
C PRO A 74 -15.32 -3.65 -3.79
N ALA A 75 -14.49 -2.86 -3.11
CA ALA A 75 -13.35 -3.38 -2.36
C ALA A 75 -13.80 -4.25 -1.18
N ALA A 76 -14.85 -3.85 -0.47
CA ALA A 76 -15.40 -4.62 0.64
C ALA A 76 -15.93 -5.99 0.17
N LEU A 77 -16.63 -6.02 -0.95
CA LEU A 77 -17.13 -7.27 -1.53
C LEU A 77 -15.98 -8.16 -2.01
N ALA A 78 -14.97 -7.57 -2.63
CA ALA A 78 -13.77 -8.28 -3.04
C ALA A 78 -13.02 -8.87 -1.85
N TRP A 79 -12.96 -8.13 -0.74
CA TRP A 79 -12.31 -8.58 0.49
C TRP A 79 -12.93 -9.88 1.02
N GLY A 80 -14.26 -9.94 1.08
CA GLY A 80 -14.96 -11.13 1.55
C GLY A 80 -14.61 -12.37 0.74
N LYS A 81 -14.60 -12.27 -0.58
CA LYS A 81 -14.22 -13.37 -1.48
C LYS A 81 -12.75 -13.73 -1.33
N TYR A 82 -11.89 -12.73 -1.27
CA TYR A 82 -10.45 -12.93 -1.22
C TYR A 82 -10.02 -13.69 0.05
N VAL A 83 -10.50 -13.29 1.21
CA VAL A 83 -10.09 -13.91 2.48
C VAL A 83 -10.61 -15.35 2.61
N VAL A 84 -11.78 -15.64 2.06
CA VAL A 84 -12.33 -17.00 2.06
C VAL A 84 -11.55 -17.89 1.10
N ASN A 85 -11.24 -17.38 -0.10
CA ASN A 85 -10.53 -18.16 -1.13
C ASN A 85 -9.06 -18.41 -0.78
N ALA A 86 -8.48 -17.60 0.11
CA ALA A 86 -7.09 -17.79 0.53
C ALA A 86 -6.88 -19.11 1.28
N GLY A 87 -7.91 -19.64 1.95
CA GLY A 87 -7.84 -20.91 2.66
C GLY A 87 -6.92 -20.90 3.88
N ARG A 88 -6.43 -19.74 4.29
CA ARG A 88 -5.56 -19.55 5.46
C ARG A 88 -5.76 -18.14 6.02
N PRO A 89 -5.42 -17.91 7.31
CA PRO A 89 -5.45 -16.56 7.85
C PRO A 89 -4.47 -15.64 7.10
N LEU A 90 -4.90 -14.41 6.84
CA LEU A 90 -4.10 -13.39 6.19
C LEU A 90 -3.94 -12.20 7.14
N PRO A 91 -2.82 -11.45 7.06
CA PRO A 91 -2.72 -10.18 7.78
C PRO A 91 -3.88 -9.26 7.35
N VAL A 92 -4.62 -8.73 8.33
CA VAL A 92 -5.85 -7.97 8.04
C VAL A 92 -5.59 -6.76 7.17
N ARG A 93 -4.57 -5.97 7.51
CA ARG A 93 -4.25 -4.74 6.77
C ARG A 93 -3.84 -5.04 5.33
N ASP A 94 -2.99 -6.04 5.15
CA ASP A 94 -2.56 -6.46 3.82
C ASP A 94 -3.73 -7.00 3.00
N SER A 95 -4.66 -7.72 3.64
CA SER A 95 -5.85 -8.22 2.95
C SER A 95 -6.76 -7.10 2.45
N ILE A 96 -6.84 -5.99 3.19
CA ILE A 96 -7.60 -4.80 2.78
C ILE A 96 -6.93 -4.11 1.59
N ILE A 97 -5.61 -4.00 1.61
CA ILE A 97 -4.84 -3.47 0.47
C ILE A 97 -5.05 -4.37 -0.76
N ALA A 98 -4.96 -5.68 -0.57
CA ALA A 98 -5.17 -6.67 -1.62
C ALA A 98 -6.56 -6.55 -2.25
N ALA A 99 -7.60 -6.43 -1.45
CA ALA A 99 -8.98 -6.29 -1.93
C ALA A 99 -9.19 -4.98 -2.70
N THR A 100 -8.55 -3.91 -2.26
CA THR A 100 -8.57 -2.63 -2.98
C THR A 100 -7.93 -2.78 -4.36
N ALA A 101 -6.80 -3.48 -4.44
CA ALA A 101 -6.14 -3.77 -5.72
C ALA A 101 -7.03 -4.61 -6.64
N LEU A 102 -7.65 -5.67 -6.11
CA LEU A 102 -8.55 -6.53 -6.88
C LEU A 102 -9.73 -5.75 -7.45
N ALA A 103 -10.37 -4.91 -6.64
CA ALA A 103 -11.52 -4.14 -7.05
C ALA A 103 -11.20 -3.11 -8.14
N ASN A 104 -9.93 -2.70 -8.24
CA ASN A 104 -9.48 -1.70 -9.21
C ASN A 104 -8.59 -2.28 -10.31
N ASN A 105 -8.44 -3.60 -10.37
CA ASN A 105 -7.61 -4.30 -11.35
C ASN A 105 -6.16 -3.83 -11.35
N LEU A 106 -5.58 -3.68 -10.16
CA LEU A 106 -4.21 -3.23 -9.96
C LEU A 106 -3.31 -4.37 -9.50
N GLU A 107 -2.03 -4.28 -9.85
CA GLU A 107 -0.99 -5.14 -9.29
C GLU A 107 -0.49 -4.52 -7.98
N VAL A 108 -0.21 -5.36 -6.98
CA VAL A 108 0.36 -4.89 -5.71
C VAL A 108 1.88 -4.89 -5.82
N VAL A 109 2.50 -3.77 -5.49
CA VAL A 109 3.95 -3.63 -5.46
C VAL A 109 4.41 -3.78 -4.01
N THR A 110 5.12 -4.86 -3.73
CA THR A 110 5.49 -5.28 -2.38
C THR A 110 6.74 -6.14 -2.39
N GLU A 111 7.51 -6.14 -1.30
CA GLU A 111 8.55 -7.15 -1.13
C GLU A 111 8.04 -8.38 -0.36
N ASN A 112 6.87 -8.31 0.25
CA ASN A 112 6.24 -9.41 0.99
C ASN A 112 5.17 -10.11 0.15
N THR A 113 5.59 -10.67 -0.98
CA THR A 113 4.66 -11.26 -1.96
C THR A 113 3.80 -12.39 -1.38
N SER A 114 4.30 -13.13 -0.40
CA SER A 114 3.54 -14.21 0.25
C SER A 114 2.30 -13.71 1.01
N ASP A 115 2.31 -12.47 1.49
CA ASP A 115 1.17 -11.87 2.18
C ASP A 115 0.05 -11.48 1.23
N PHE A 116 0.31 -11.50 -0.08
CA PHE A 116 -0.63 -11.16 -1.14
C PHE A 116 -0.89 -12.33 -2.07
N ALA A 117 -0.97 -13.54 -1.52
CA ALA A 117 -1.19 -14.76 -2.29
C ALA A 117 -2.49 -14.65 -3.12
N GLY A 118 -2.45 -15.09 -4.38
CA GLY A 118 -3.60 -15.04 -5.29
C GLY A 118 -3.80 -13.70 -5.99
N ILE A 119 -2.87 -12.76 -5.81
CA ILE A 119 -2.90 -11.44 -6.45
C ILE A 119 -1.62 -11.26 -7.26
N GLU A 120 -1.71 -10.59 -8.39
CA GLU A 120 -0.52 -10.21 -9.14
C GLU A 120 0.32 -9.22 -8.34
N THR A 121 1.58 -9.56 -8.16
CA THR A 121 2.53 -8.76 -7.38
C THR A 121 3.80 -8.49 -8.15
N ILE A 122 4.44 -7.37 -7.80
CA ILE A 122 5.76 -6.99 -8.28
C ILE A 122 6.63 -6.71 -7.06
N ASN A 123 7.83 -7.29 -7.04
CA ASN A 123 8.82 -6.98 -6.02
C ASN A 123 9.96 -6.19 -6.67
N PRO A 124 10.05 -4.87 -6.50
CA PRO A 124 11.03 -4.05 -7.20
C PRO A 124 12.48 -4.32 -6.76
N ILE A 125 12.65 -5.00 -5.63
CA ILE A 125 13.99 -5.36 -5.14
C ILE A 125 14.52 -6.61 -5.82
N LYS A 126 13.63 -7.59 -6.11
CA LYS A 126 14.01 -8.88 -6.70
C LYS A 126 13.75 -8.99 -8.20
N ASP A 127 12.70 -8.36 -8.67
CA ASP A 127 12.27 -8.44 -10.09
C ASP A 127 12.97 -7.40 -11.02
#